data_3f6733a896183a6d036b329495cf9f93
#
_entry.id   3f6733a896183a6d036b329495cf9f93
#
_cell.length_a   1.000
_cell.length_b   1.000
_cell.length_c   1.000
_cell.angle_alpha   90.00
_cell.angle_beta   90.00
_cell.angle_gamma   90.00
#
_symmetry.space_group_name_H-M   'P 1'
#
loop_
_entity.id
_entity.type
_entity.pdbx_description
1 polymer ?
#
loop_
_entity_poly.entity_id
_entity_poly.type
_entity_poly.pdbx_seq_one_letter_code
_entity_poly.pdbx_strand_id
1 'polypeptide(L)'
;MAAHPAMANSSAAAADISAPLRAAQAANQSVTGGEDEQFRQLFSSWQNFEETGLAAAKPKPAVAGSFASVAIPSRNPLAQERMTSTFGMREHPILGGRRAHKGVDLAAPTGTPIYATADGTVSRASWFSGYGLYISLEHGGDMQTRYGHMSRLNVAEGQRVHKGDVIGFVGSTGNSTGPHLHYEVRVSGEAVNPLAYMQTGIAANDGDAKGG
;
A
#
# COMPACT_ATOMS: atom_id res chain seq x y z
N MET A 1 -38.16 -30.13 67.21
CA MET A 1 -37.21 -31.02 66.52
C MET A 1 -37.00 -30.47 65.10
N ALA A 2 -35.92 -29.83 64.87
CA ALA A 2 -35.62 -29.20 63.58
C ALA A 2 -34.54 -30.04 62.84
N ALA A 3 -34.89 -30.56 61.68
CA ALA A 3 -33.96 -31.29 60.81
C ALA A 3 -33.27 -30.29 59.88
N HIS A 4 -31.94 -30.29 59.85
CA HIS A 4 -31.15 -29.53 58.92
C HIS A 4 -31.00 -30.32 57.60
N PRO A 5 -31.12 -29.67 56.42
CA PRO A 5 -30.75 -30.31 55.17
C PRO A 5 -29.24 -30.17 54.88
N ALA A 6 -28.66 -31.26 54.43
CA ALA A 6 -27.25 -31.36 54.03
C ALA A 6 -26.94 -30.49 52.80
N MET A 7 -25.84 -29.77 52.87
CA MET A 7 -25.27 -29.02 51.74
C MET A 7 -24.61 -29.99 50.77
N ALA A 8 -25.13 -30.06 49.54
CA ALA A 8 -24.49 -30.76 48.45
C ALA A 8 -23.31 -29.92 47.91
N ASN A 9 -22.11 -30.49 47.98
CA ASN A 9 -20.88 -29.92 47.45
C ASN A 9 -20.84 -30.16 45.94
N SER A 10 -21.14 -29.11 45.16
CA SER A 10 -20.98 -29.18 43.71
C SER A 10 -19.50 -28.92 43.37
N SER A 11 -18.77 -30.00 43.03
CA SER A 11 -17.46 -29.90 42.43
C SER A 11 -17.58 -29.25 41.04
N ALA A 12 -17.20 -27.98 40.92
CA ALA A 12 -17.05 -27.32 39.65
C ALA A 12 -15.93 -28.03 38.87
N ALA A 13 -16.30 -28.65 37.75
CA ALA A 13 -15.34 -29.19 36.81
C ALA A 13 -14.46 -28.03 36.31
N ALA A 14 -13.16 -28.09 36.64
CA ALA A 14 -12.19 -27.17 36.10
C ALA A 14 -12.17 -27.33 34.57
N ALA A 15 -12.61 -26.29 33.88
CA ALA A 15 -12.52 -26.26 32.41
C ALA A 15 -11.04 -26.32 32.01
N ASP A 16 -10.69 -27.32 31.22
CA ASP A 16 -9.32 -27.48 30.69
C ASP A 16 -9.04 -26.36 29.69
N ILE A 17 -8.42 -25.27 30.18
CA ILE A 17 -8.02 -24.12 29.39
C ILE A 17 -6.91 -24.43 28.37
N SER A 18 -6.33 -25.65 28.41
CA SER A 18 -5.30 -26.10 27.48
C SER A 18 -5.84 -26.77 26.21
N ALA A 19 -7.14 -27.12 26.18
CA ALA A 19 -7.78 -27.77 25.04
C ALA A 19 -7.68 -26.94 23.71
N PRO A 20 -7.96 -25.62 23.69
CA PRO A 20 -7.81 -24.82 22.48
C PRO A 20 -6.36 -24.72 22.00
N LEU A 21 -5.38 -24.75 22.92
CA LEU A 21 -3.96 -24.69 22.54
C LEU A 21 -3.52 -26.01 21.88
N ARG A 22 -3.99 -27.17 22.35
CA ARG A 22 -3.70 -28.47 21.73
C ARG A 22 -4.38 -28.63 20.37
N ALA A 23 -5.58 -28.08 20.20
CA ALA A 23 -6.26 -28.05 18.89
C ALA A 23 -5.53 -27.17 17.88
N ALA A 24 -5.01 -26.01 18.29
CA ALA A 24 -4.19 -25.15 17.45
C ALA A 24 -2.85 -25.78 17.06
N GLN A 25 -2.21 -26.52 17.96
CA GLN A 25 -0.97 -27.26 17.69
C GLN A 25 -1.19 -28.45 16.74
N ALA A 26 -2.33 -29.15 16.82
CA ALA A 26 -2.67 -30.24 15.91
C ALA A 26 -3.01 -29.74 14.49
N ALA A 27 -3.63 -28.56 14.37
CA ALA A 27 -3.93 -27.95 13.07
C ALA A 27 -2.67 -27.45 12.34
N ASN A 28 -1.60 -27.16 13.06
CA ASN A 28 -0.34 -26.65 12.48
C ASN A 28 0.60 -27.76 11.98
N GLN A 29 0.26 -29.03 12.12
CA GLN A 29 1.06 -30.16 11.64
C GLN A 29 0.84 -30.57 10.18
N SER A 30 -0.05 -29.87 9.45
CA SER A 30 -0.39 -30.18 8.06
C SER A 30 -0.02 -29.08 7.04
N VAL A 31 0.75 -28.06 7.44
CA VAL A 31 1.25 -27.03 6.52
C VAL A 31 2.67 -27.37 6.09
N THR A 32 2.79 -27.63 4.82
CA THR A 32 3.96 -28.10 4.06
C THR A 32 5.22 -27.27 4.22
N GLY A 33 6.31 -27.95 4.43
CA GLY A 33 7.77 -27.74 4.50
C GLY A 33 8.50 -26.55 3.86
N GLY A 34 7.89 -25.43 3.57
CA GLY A 34 8.58 -24.26 3.03
C GLY A 34 8.80 -23.13 4.06
N GLU A 35 7.87 -22.98 5.00
CA GLU A 35 7.94 -21.92 6.02
C GLU A 35 8.84 -22.31 7.19
N ASP A 36 8.95 -23.63 7.48
CA ASP A 36 9.82 -24.15 8.52
C ASP A 36 11.32 -23.93 8.25
N GLU A 37 11.72 -23.93 6.97
CA GLU A 37 13.13 -23.71 6.61
C GLU A 37 13.53 -22.24 6.81
N GLN A 38 12.66 -21.30 6.49
CA GLN A 38 12.87 -19.87 6.72
C GLN A 38 12.89 -19.56 8.23
N PHE A 39 12.00 -20.19 8.98
CA PHE A 39 11.97 -20.04 10.44
C PHE A 39 13.22 -20.63 11.11
N ARG A 40 13.71 -21.81 10.66
CA ARG A 40 14.96 -22.41 11.15
C ARG A 40 16.17 -21.53 10.83
N GLN A 41 16.23 -20.92 9.65
CA GLN A 41 17.31 -20.00 9.29
C GLN A 41 17.28 -18.72 10.14
N LEU A 42 16.08 -18.20 10.42
CA LEU A 42 15.92 -17.05 11.31
C LEU A 42 16.35 -17.38 12.74
N PHE A 43 15.94 -18.54 13.23
CA PHE A 43 16.25 -19.00 14.59
C PHE A 43 17.72 -19.33 14.79
N SER A 44 18.38 -19.94 13.79
CA SER A 44 19.82 -20.20 13.83
C SER A 44 20.64 -18.91 13.77
N SER A 45 20.20 -17.90 13.04
CA SER A 45 20.85 -16.60 13.03
C SER A 45 20.72 -15.85 14.37
N TRP A 46 19.64 -16.08 15.10
CA TRP A 46 19.40 -15.52 16.43
C TRP A 46 20.26 -16.20 17.50
N GLN A 47 20.41 -17.53 17.45
CA GLN A 47 21.30 -18.27 18.34
C GLN A 47 22.77 -17.87 18.15
N ASN A 48 23.22 -17.66 16.92
CA ASN A 48 24.56 -17.16 16.62
C ASN A 48 24.79 -15.73 17.15
N PHE A 49 23.74 -14.91 17.25
CA PHE A 49 23.82 -13.58 17.85
C PHE A 49 24.05 -13.66 19.37
N GLU A 50 23.39 -14.59 20.06
CA GLU A 50 23.58 -14.77 21.52
C GLU A 50 24.97 -15.31 21.87
N GLU A 51 25.55 -16.19 21.02
CA GLU A 51 26.85 -16.78 21.28
C GLU A 51 28.06 -15.90 20.91
N THR A 52 27.94 -15.07 19.88
CA THR A 52 29.09 -14.33 19.33
C THR A 52 29.09 -12.85 19.61
N GLY A 53 27.95 -12.26 20.01
CA GLY A 53 27.83 -10.82 20.23
C GLY A 53 28.08 -9.95 18.98
N LEU A 54 28.38 -10.60 17.85
CA LEU A 54 28.59 -9.95 16.57
C LEU A 54 27.27 -9.97 15.81
N ALA A 55 26.68 -8.80 15.62
CA ALA A 55 25.58 -8.65 14.67
C ALA A 55 26.07 -9.19 13.31
N ALA A 56 25.59 -10.38 12.94
CA ALA A 56 25.61 -10.76 11.54
C ALA A 56 25.01 -9.57 10.78
N ALA A 57 25.76 -9.03 9.82
CA ALA A 57 25.33 -7.89 9.04
C ALA A 57 23.84 -8.09 8.73
N LYS A 58 22.99 -7.13 9.14
CA LYS A 58 21.55 -7.16 8.85
C LYS A 58 21.42 -7.70 7.45
N PRO A 59 20.62 -8.75 7.19
CA PRO A 59 20.39 -9.17 5.83
C PRO A 59 19.92 -7.88 5.15
N LYS A 60 20.74 -7.37 4.25
CA LYS A 60 20.38 -6.23 3.41
C LYS A 60 19.03 -6.65 2.86
N PRO A 61 17.92 -5.91 3.12
CA PRO A 61 16.63 -6.36 2.65
C PRO A 61 16.86 -6.72 1.20
N ALA A 62 16.53 -7.96 0.82
CA ALA A 62 16.78 -8.44 -0.53
C ALA A 62 16.25 -7.34 -1.42
N VAL A 63 17.15 -6.66 -2.12
CA VAL A 63 16.78 -5.51 -2.96
C VAL A 63 15.79 -6.11 -3.90
N ALA A 64 14.52 -5.79 -3.64
CA ALA A 64 13.39 -6.29 -4.41
C ALA A 64 13.80 -6.08 -5.85
N GLY A 65 13.97 -7.17 -6.61
CA GLY A 65 14.72 -7.21 -7.85
C GLY A 65 14.55 -5.93 -8.63
N SER A 66 15.63 -5.26 -8.98
CA SER A 66 15.59 -4.05 -9.77
C SER A 66 14.70 -4.38 -10.96
N PHE A 67 13.62 -3.61 -11.16
CA PHE A 67 12.91 -3.73 -12.41
C PHE A 67 13.96 -3.49 -13.50
N ALA A 68 14.32 -4.53 -14.25
CA ALA A 68 15.27 -4.42 -15.36
C ALA A 68 14.70 -3.54 -16.47
N SER A 69 13.42 -3.14 -16.35
CA SER A 69 12.69 -2.25 -17.23
C SER A 69 11.98 -1.17 -16.42
N VAL A 70 11.97 0.05 -16.96
CA VAL A 70 11.18 1.17 -16.44
C VAL A 70 9.71 0.92 -16.75
N ALA A 71 8.85 0.88 -15.73
CA ALA A 71 7.42 0.77 -15.93
C ALA A 71 6.81 2.16 -16.08
N ILE A 72 6.46 2.54 -17.30
CA ILE A 72 5.90 3.85 -17.61
C ILE A 72 4.43 3.91 -17.17
N PRO A 73 4.01 4.92 -16.37
CA PRO A 73 2.61 5.14 -16.05
C PRO A 73 1.79 5.28 -17.33
N SER A 74 0.71 4.51 -17.45
CA SER A 74 -0.09 4.43 -18.68
C SER A 74 -1.56 4.12 -18.40
N ARG A 75 -2.04 4.55 -17.21
CA ARG A 75 -3.42 4.38 -16.77
C ARG A 75 -3.86 5.59 -15.97
N ASN A 76 -5.16 5.93 -16.03
CA ASN A 76 -5.75 6.86 -15.09
C ASN A 76 -5.73 6.27 -13.67
N PRO A 77 -5.34 7.06 -12.65
CA PRO A 77 -5.35 6.62 -11.26
C PRO A 77 -6.76 6.41 -10.69
N LEU A 78 -7.79 6.97 -11.32
CA LEU A 78 -9.20 6.80 -11.00
C LEU A 78 -9.95 6.22 -12.20
N ALA A 79 -11.00 5.41 -11.95
CA ALA A 79 -11.85 4.87 -13.01
C ALA A 79 -12.80 5.91 -13.61
N GLN A 80 -13.27 6.84 -12.76
CA GLN A 80 -14.10 7.99 -13.13
C GLN A 80 -13.58 9.19 -12.38
N GLU A 81 -13.32 10.28 -13.09
CA GLU A 81 -12.74 11.48 -12.53
C GLU A 81 -13.21 12.72 -13.25
N ARG A 82 -13.23 13.84 -12.52
CA ARG A 82 -13.32 15.17 -13.06
C ARG A 82 -12.05 15.93 -12.72
N MET A 83 -11.27 16.32 -13.71
CA MET A 83 -10.10 17.15 -13.49
C MET A 83 -10.55 18.54 -13.00
N THR A 84 -10.05 18.96 -11.86
CA THR A 84 -10.36 20.25 -11.24
C THR A 84 -9.18 21.20 -11.25
N SER A 85 -7.95 20.68 -11.38
CA SER A 85 -6.76 21.53 -11.49
C SER A 85 -5.67 20.86 -12.32
N THR A 86 -5.03 21.64 -13.18
CA THR A 86 -3.97 21.21 -14.07
C THR A 86 -2.59 21.44 -13.47
N PHE A 87 -1.57 20.80 -14.06
CA PHE A 87 -0.16 20.99 -13.76
C PHE A 87 0.31 22.40 -14.16
N GLY A 88 1.23 22.99 -13.39
CA GLY A 88 1.90 24.24 -13.71
C GLY A 88 1.62 25.40 -12.76
N MET A 89 1.98 26.61 -13.16
CA MET A 89 1.84 27.82 -12.33
C MET A 89 0.38 28.23 -12.18
N ARG A 90 -0.13 28.25 -10.95
CA ARG A 90 -1.50 28.70 -10.64
C ARG A 90 -1.56 29.48 -9.34
N GLU A 91 -2.64 30.18 -9.11
CA GLU A 91 -2.93 30.76 -7.81
C GLU A 91 -3.29 29.65 -6.81
N HIS A 92 -2.62 29.64 -5.65
CA HIS A 92 -2.82 28.56 -4.67
C HIS A 92 -4.09 28.82 -3.85
N PRO A 93 -5.08 27.87 -3.83
CA PRO A 93 -6.40 28.13 -3.27
C PRO A 93 -6.43 28.33 -1.76
N ILE A 94 -5.44 27.81 -1.01
CA ILE A 94 -5.39 27.88 0.46
C ILE A 94 -4.33 28.88 0.93
N LEU A 95 -3.12 28.81 0.38
CA LEU A 95 -1.97 29.58 0.85
C LEU A 95 -1.83 30.94 0.15
N GLY A 96 -2.62 31.20 -0.89
CA GLY A 96 -2.54 32.38 -1.74
C GLY A 96 -1.25 32.47 -2.56
N GLY A 97 -1.20 33.42 -3.49
CA GLY A 97 -0.07 33.67 -4.37
C GLY A 97 0.13 32.64 -5.47
N ARG A 98 0.94 32.99 -6.48
CA ARG A 98 1.26 32.09 -7.59
C ARG A 98 2.26 31.02 -7.16
N ARG A 99 1.87 29.76 -7.27
CA ARG A 99 2.69 28.59 -6.93
C ARG A 99 2.63 27.56 -8.04
N ALA A 100 3.72 26.81 -8.19
CA ALA A 100 3.76 25.67 -9.11
C ALA A 100 2.92 24.53 -8.52
N HIS A 101 1.90 24.10 -9.25
CA HIS A 101 1.18 22.86 -8.99
C HIS A 101 1.94 21.71 -9.63
N LYS A 102 2.46 20.81 -8.80
CA LYS A 102 3.37 19.73 -9.22
C LYS A 102 2.66 18.50 -9.79
N GLY A 103 1.34 18.54 -9.88
CA GLY A 103 0.52 17.43 -10.34
C GLY A 103 -0.77 17.90 -10.98
N VAL A 104 -1.75 17.01 -11.00
CA VAL A 104 -3.15 17.29 -11.36
C VAL A 104 -4.05 16.94 -10.20
N ASP A 105 -5.16 17.67 -10.05
CA ASP A 105 -6.18 17.37 -9.05
C ASP A 105 -7.40 16.77 -9.74
N LEU A 106 -7.81 15.58 -9.29
CA LEU A 106 -8.88 14.77 -9.85
C LEU A 106 -9.98 14.62 -8.79
N ALA A 107 -11.08 15.34 -8.96
CA ALA A 107 -12.21 15.28 -8.05
C ALA A 107 -12.96 13.95 -8.19
N ALA A 108 -13.19 13.30 -7.06
CA ALA A 108 -14.01 12.10 -6.94
C ALA A 108 -14.52 12.00 -5.49
N PRO A 109 -15.63 11.29 -5.24
CA PRO A 109 -16.16 11.07 -3.90
C PRO A 109 -15.12 10.42 -2.97
N THR A 110 -15.14 10.80 -1.68
CA THR A 110 -14.36 10.12 -0.65
C THR A 110 -14.66 8.62 -0.66
N GLY A 111 -13.61 7.80 -0.61
CA GLY A 111 -13.71 6.34 -0.67
C GLY A 111 -13.64 5.75 -2.07
N THR A 112 -13.58 6.58 -3.14
CA THR A 112 -13.32 6.09 -4.51
C THR A 112 -11.96 5.38 -4.56
N PRO A 113 -11.86 4.16 -5.12
CA PRO A 113 -10.59 3.45 -5.24
C PRO A 113 -9.57 4.20 -6.11
N ILE A 114 -8.33 4.24 -5.63
CA ILE A 114 -7.16 4.78 -6.35
C ILE A 114 -6.30 3.60 -6.82
N TYR A 115 -5.92 3.62 -8.08
CA TYR A 115 -5.19 2.54 -8.73
C TYR A 115 -3.74 2.94 -9.01
N ALA A 116 -2.82 1.97 -8.89
CA ALA A 116 -1.45 2.10 -9.37
C ALA A 116 -1.43 2.30 -10.90
N THR A 117 -0.74 3.33 -11.37
CA THR A 117 -0.72 3.70 -12.80
C THR A 117 0.32 2.92 -13.61
N ALA A 118 1.26 2.24 -12.94
CA ALA A 118 2.25 1.31 -13.49
C ALA A 118 2.68 0.31 -12.41
N ASP A 119 3.40 -0.74 -12.82
CA ASP A 119 4.07 -1.65 -11.89
C ASP A 119 5.12 -0.90 -11.08
N GLY A 120 5.30 -1.25 -9.82
CA GLY A 120 6.27 -0.54 -8.98
C GLY A 120 6.43 -1.10 -7.58
N THR A 121 7.24 -0.40 -6.79
CA THR A 121 7.42 -0.66 -5.37
C THR A 121 7.02 0.58 -4.58
N VAL A 122 6.26 0.39 -3.51
CA VAL A 122 5.85 1.46 -2.62
C VAL A 122 7.07 2.00 -1.88
N SER A 123 7.50 3.22 -2.19
CA SER A 123 8.61 3.88 -1.49
C SER A 123 8.17 4.62 -0.24
N ARG A 124 6.89 4.97 -0.16
CA ARG A 124 6.26 5.54 1.04
C ARG A 124 4.76 5.30 1.06
N ALA A 125 4.22 4.99 2.24
CA ALA A 125 2.79 4.86 2.49
C ALA A 125 2.48 5.37 3.91
N SER A 126 2.37 6.71 4.07
CA SER A 126 2.19 7.36 5.37
C SER A 126 1.67 8.79 5.23
N TRP A 127 1.41 9.44 6.36
CA TRP A 127 1.16 10.89 6.36
C TRP A 127 2.40 11.67 5.91
N PHE A 128 2.24 12.59 4.97
CA PHE A 128 3.34 13.40 4.46
C PHE A 128 2.94 14.87 4.27
N SER A 129 3.27 15.70 5.27
CA SER A 129 3.09 17.17 5.22
C SER A 129 1.72 17.59 4.66
N GLY A 130 1.69 18.56 3.75
CA GLY A 130 0.48 19.06 3.11
C GLY A 130 -0.25 18.06 2.20
N TYR A 131 0.39 16.95 1.79
CA TYR A 131 -0.26 15.89 1.02
C TYR A 131 -1.23 15.03 1.85
N GLY A 132 -1.19 15.12 3.19
CA GLY A 132 -2.00 14.27 4.06
C GLY A 132 -1.59 12.79 4.00
N LEU A 133 -2.53 11.87 3.95
CA LEU A 133 -2.25 10.46 3.67
C LEU A 133 -1.77 10.33 2.21
N TYR A 134 -0.61 9.71 2.05
CA TYR A 134 0.20 9.81 0.85
C TYR A 134 0.85 8.47 0.49
N ILE A 135 0.93 8.19 -0.80
CA ILE A 135 1.70 7.08 -1.36
C ILE A 135 2.66 7.62 -2.42
N SER A 136 3.87 7.06 -2.47
CA SER A 136 4.76 7.16 -3.62
C SER A 136 5.17 5.77 -4.10
N LEU A 137 5.19 5.58 -5.43
CA LEU A 137 5.60 4.37 -6.11
C LEU A 137 6.84 4.65 -6.95
N GLU A 138 7.85 3.78 -6.81
CA GLU A 138 9.03 3.75 -7.67
C GLU A 138 8.79 2.76 -8.82
N HIS A 139 9.04 3.20 -10.04
CA HIS A 139 8.78 2.43 -11.26
C HIS A 139 10.05 2.00 -12.00
N GLY A 140 11.24 2.26 -11.41
CA GLY A 140 12.54 2.11 -12.04
C GLY A 140 12.93 3.31 -12.92
N GLY A 141 14.22 3.41 -13.29
CA GLY A 141 14.74 4.48 -14.16
C GLY A 141 14.45 5.89 -13.67
N ASP A 142 14.50 6.12 -12.35
CA ASP A 142 14.17 7.39 -11.68
C ASP A 142 12.74 7.89 -11.90
N MET A 143 11.84 7.02 -12.38
CA MET A 143 10.42 7.33 -12.54
C MET A 143 9.64 7.03 -11.27
N GLN A 144 8.85 7.98 -10.81
CA GLN A 144 8.04 7.90 -9.60
C GLN A 144 6.64 8.47 -9.85
N THR A 145 5.62 7.86 -9.23
CA THR A 145 4.29 8.47 -9.12
C THR A 145 3.94 8.76 -7.67
N ARG A 146 3.13 9.80 -7.45
CA ARG A 146 2.71 10.26 -6.12
C ARG A 146 1.21 10.47 -6.07
N TYR A 147 0.62 10.10 -4.93
CA TYR A 147 -0.82 10.11 -4.69
C TYR A 147 -1.06 10.76 -3.33
N GLY A 148 -1.81 11.85 -3.28
CA GLY A 148 -2.07 12.63 -2.06
C GLY A 148 -3.55 12.73 -1.71
N HIS A 149 -3.81 13.30 -0.52
CA HIS A 149 -5.12 13.60 0.06
C HIS A 149 -6.03 12.39 0.30
N MET A 150 -5.42 11.20 0.45
CA MET A 150 -6.16 9.95 0.62
C MET A 150 -6.94 9.91 1.94
N SER A 151 -8.03 9.15 1.97
CA SER A 151 -8.77 8.84 3.20
C SER A 151 -8.23 7.58 3.90
N ARG A 152 -7.69 6.64 3.12
CA ARG A 152 -7.14 5.37 3.61
C ARG A 152 -6.10 4.83 2.63
N LEU A 153 -5.03 4.26 3.17
CA LEU A 153 -4.01 3.52 2.44
C LEU A 153 -4.39 2.04 2.38
N ASN A 154 -4.08 1.36 1.28
CA ASN A 154 -4.35 -0.06 1.07
C ASN A 154 -3.07 -0.88 0.83
N VAL A 155 -1.92 -0.23 0.90
CA VAL A 155 -0.59 -0.82 0.70
C VAL A 155 0.38 -0.30 1.77
N ALA A 156 1.48 -1.02 1.96
CA ALA A 156 2.55 -0.68 2.89
C ALA A 156 3.86 -0.36 2.16
N GLU A 157 4.74 0.40 2.82
CA GLU A 157 6.08 0.69 2.33
C GLU A 157 6.88 -0.60 2.09
N GLY A 158 7.58 -0.68 0.96
CA GLY A 158 8.30 -1.86 0.49
C GLY A 158 7.44 -2.86 -0.30
N GLN A 159 6.11 -2.73 -0.30
CA GLN A 159 5.22 -3.62 -1.04
C GLN A 159 5.38 -3.41 -2.56
N ARG A 160 5.39 -4.52 -3.32
CA ARG A 160 5.25 -4.49 -4.78
C ARG A 160 3.80 -4.37 -5.17
N VAL A 161 3.52 -3.59 -6.20
CA VAL A 161 2.20 -3.41 -6.79
C VAL A 161 2.28 -3.55 -8.30
N HIS A 162 1.20 -4.05 -8.90
CA HIS A 162 1.03 -4.11 -10.34
C HIS A 162 0.13 -2.96 -10.80
N LYS A 163 0.30 -2.57 -12.05
CA LYS A 163 -0.59 -1.61 -12.72
C LYS A 163 -2.04 -2.06 -12.57
N GLY A 164 -2.86 -1.21 -11.97
CA GLY A 164 -4.27 -1.48 -11.73
C GLY A 164 -4.61 -2.00 -10.35
N ASP A 165 -3.63 -2.28 -9.49
CA ASP A 165 -3.89 -2.61 -8.09
C ASP A 165 -4.48 -1.42 -7.33
N VAL A 166 -5.43 -1.67 -6.44
CA VAL A 166 -5.98 -0.65 -5.54
C VAL A 166 -4.98 -0.34 -4.45
N ILE A 167 -4.39 0.86 -4.49
CA ILE A 167 -3.36 1.30 -3.53
C ILE A 167 -3.93 2.11 -2.36
N GLY A 168 -5.12 2.71 -2.52
CA GLY A 168 -5.78 3.50 -1.48
C GLY A 168 -7.11 4.06 -1.95
N PHE A 169 -7.62 5.05 -1.22
CA PHE A 169 -8.96 5.61 -1.46
C PHE A 169 -8.93 7.12 -1.37
N VAL A 170 -9.67 7.78 -2.26
CA VAL A 170 -9.84 9.24 -2.31
C VAL A 170 -10.31 9.78 -0.96
N GLY A 171 -9.78 10.92 -0.56
CA GLY A 171 -10.15 11.64 0.65
C GLY A 171 -9.99 13.15 0.50
N SER A 172 -9.77 13.82 1.62
CA SER A 172 -9.53 15.26 1.71
C SER A 172 -8.57 15.57 2.87
N THR A 173 -7.55 14.71 3.08
CA THR A 173 -6.58 14.87 4.15
C THR A 173 -5.47 15.85 3.76
N GLY A 174 -4.79 16.45 4.75
CA GLY A 174 -3.75 17.44 4.51
C GLY A 174 -4.31 18.79 4.02
N ASN A 175 -3.59 19.47 3.13
CA ASN A 175 -3.99 20.77 2.56
C ASN A 175 -4.95 20.58 1.38
N SER A 176 -6.19 20.26 1.66
CA SER A 176 -7.24 19.99 0.68
C SER A 176 -8.47 20.87 0.94
N THR A 177 -9.14 21.32 -0.11
CA THR A 177 -10.39 22.11 -0.04
C THR A 177 -11.64 21.24 -0.21
N GLY A 178 -11.50 19.98 -0.54
CA GLY A 178 -12.60 19.04 -0.74
C GLY A 178 -12.12 17.69 -1.29
N PRO A 179 -12.97 16.68 -1.40
CA PRO A 179 -12.56 15.34 -1.82
C PRO A 179 -11.98 15.33 -3.24
N HIS A 180 -10.71 14.95 -3.35
CA HIS A 180 -10.00 14.78 -4.62
C HIS A 180 -8.73 13.92 -4.43
N LEU A 181 -8.18 13.43 -5.51
CA LEU A 181 -6.85 12.87 -5.60
C LEU A 181 -5.89 13.92 -6.18
N HIS A 182 -4.80 14.22 -5.48
CA HIS A 182 -3.65 14.89 -6.05
C HIS A 182 -2.71 13.83 -6.63
N TYR A 183 -2.42 13.90 -7.94
CA TYR A 183 -1.60 12.92 -8.66
C TYR A 183 -0.41 13.59 -9.34
N GLU A 184 0.82 13.07 -9.09
CA GLU A 184 2.06 13.54 -9.71
C GLU A 184 2.76 12.41 -10.47
N VAL A 185 3.41 12.76 -11.57
CA VAL A 185 4.45 11.96 -12.21
C VAL A 185 5.78 12.70 -12.07
N ARG A 186 6.83 11.97 -11.72
CA ARG A 186 8.18 12.51 -11.58
C ARG A 186 9.19 11.70 -12.36
N VAL A 187 10.15 12.41 -12.95
CA VAL A 187 11.30 11.83 -13.64
C VAL A 187 12.56 12.48 -13.07
N SER A 188 13.49 11.68 -12.59
CA SER A 188 14.74 12.16 -11.92
C SER A 188 14.47 13.18 -10.80
N GLY A 189 13.38 12.96 -10.04
CA GLY A 189 12.98 13.84 -8.94
C GLY A 189 12.20 15.08 -9.34
N GLU A 190 12.15 15.46 -10.63
CA GLU A 190 11.40 16.61 -11.14
C GLU A 190 9.96 16.25 -11.50
N ALA A 191 9.02 17.11 -11.10
CA ALA A 191 7.61 16.93 -11.45
C ALA A 191 7.37 17.27 -12.93
N VAL A 192 6.76 16.35 -13.66
CA VAL A 192 6.40 16.51 -15.07
C VAL A 192 4.88 16.51 -15.23
N ASN A 193 4.37 17.00 -16.35
CA ASN A 193 2.93 17.05 -16.59
C ASN A 193 2.34 15.62 -16.67
N PRO A 194 1.47 15.21 -15.72
CA PRO A 194 0.93 13.86 -15.68
C PRO A 194 0.02 13.51 -16.87
N LEU A 195 -0.55 14.50 -17.54
CA LEU A 195 -1.50 14.28 -18.64
C LEU A 195 -0.92 13.44 -19.79
N ALA A 196 0.38 13.62 -20.07
CA ALA A 196 1.07 12.82 -21.08
C ALA A 196 1.11 11.32 -20.76
N TYR A 197 0.99 10.97 -19.48
CA TYR A 197 1.05 9.60 -18.96
C TYR A 197 -0.33 9.00 -18.69
N MET A 198 -1.37 9.82 -18.56
CA MET A 198 -2.73 9.37 -18.27
C MET A 198 -3.48 8.93 -19.54
N GLN A 199 -3.17 9.49 -20.70
CA GLN A 199 -3.93 9.30 -21.95
C GLN A 199 -3.51 8.09 -22.78
N THR A 200 -2.45 7.38 -22.45
CA THR A 200 -1.94 6.24 -23.22
C THR A 200 -2.77 4.96 -23.07
N GLY A 201 -3.86 4.97 -22.32
CA GLY A 201 -4.74 3.81 -22.09
C GLY A 201 -5.91 3.64 -23.08
N ILE A 202 -6.09 4.52 -24.06
CA ILE A 202 -7.30 4.52 -24.96
C ILE A 202 -7.02 4.01 -26.38
N ALA A 203 -5.79 3.73 -26.74
CA ALA A 203 -5.44 3.37 -28.13
C ALA A 203 -4.92 1.94 -28.27
N ALA A 204 -5.71 0.94 -27.90
CA ALA A 204 -5.42 -0.44 -28.24
C ALA A 204 -6.69 -1.30 -28.43
N ASN A 205 -7.73 -0.75 -29.09
CA ASN A 205 -8.87 -1.57 -29.53
C ASN A 205 -9.62 -0.95 -30.72
N ASP A 206 -8.90 -0.53 -31.77
CA ASP A 206 -9.50 -0.31 -33.08
C ASP A 206 -8.53 -0.82 -34.15
N GLY A 207 -8.51 -2.10 -34.32
CA GLY A 207 -7.76 -2.76 -35.33
C GLY A 207 -8.33 -4.13 -35.59
N ASP A 208 -9.30 -4.11 -36.48
CA ASP A 208 -9.55 -5.13 -37.45
C ASP A 208 -10.75 -6.05 -37.26
N ALA A 209 -11.85 -5.59 -37.85
CA ALA A 209 -12.88 -6.46 -38.35
C ALA A 209 -13.47 -5.83 -39.63
N LYS A 210 -12.70 -5.85 -40.71
CA LYS A 210 -13.27 -5.79 -42.07
C LYS A 210 -12.40 -6.58 -43.03
N GLY A 211 -12.63 -7.89 -43.07
CA GLY A 211 -12.40 -8.71 -44.20
C GLY A 211 -13.77 -9.10 -44.76
N GLY A 212 -14.18 -8.50 -45.83
CA GLY A 212 -15.26 -8.94 -46.69
C GLY A 212 -14.73 -9.87 -47.75
#